data_6ab9db91f998ff421c1037f1f23f12bd
#
_entry.id   6ab9db91f998ff421c1037f1f23f12bd
#
_cell.length_a   1.000
_cell.length_b   1.000
_cell.length_c   1.000
_cell.angle_alpha   90.00
_cell.angle_beta   90.00
_cell.angle_gamma   90.00
#
_symmetry.space_group_name_H-M   'P 1'
#
loop_
_entity.id
_entity.type
_entity.pdbx_description
1 polymer ?
#
loop_
_entity_poly.entity_id
_entity_poly.type
_entity_poly.pdbx_seq_one_letter_code
_entity_poly.pdbx_strand_id
1 'polypeptide(L)'
;MKFVRSIRATWLRRLVVGALAALTLPGLISFTGGSATAGAFSRPGLPVEYLDVFSPSMNRNIRVQFQGGGPHAVYLLDGLRAQDDYNGWDINTPAFEWYYQSGLSTVMPVGGQSSF
;
A
#
# COMPACT_ATOMS: atom_id res chain seq x y z
N MET A 1 -56.48 14.17 -27.13
CA MET A 1 -55.13 13.87 -27.60
C MET A 1 -54.02 14.56 -26.81
N LYS A 2 -54.24 15.67 -26.22
CA LYS A 2 -53.21 16.35 -25.40
C LYS A 2 -52.93 15.66 -24.05
N PHE A 3 -53.85 14.90 -23.51
CA PHE A 3 -53.71 14.20 -22.22
C PHE A 3 -52.74 13.04 -22.23
N VAL A 4 -52.57 12.34 -23.35
CA VAL A 4 -51.70 11.17 -23.46
C VAL A 4 -50.21 11.53 -23.49
N ARG A 5 -49.88 12.75 -23.91
CA ARG A 5 -48.47 13.21 -23.98
C ARG A 5 -47.92 13.58 -22.57
N SER A 6 -48.75 14.01 -21.66
CA SER A 6 -48.28 14.39 -20.32
C SER A 6 -48.01 13.20 -19.41
N ILE A 7 -48.71 12.11 -19.62
CA ILE A 7 -48.54 10.88 -18.86
C ILE A 7 -47.21 10.14 -19.23
N ARG A 8 -46.82 10.24 -20.49
CA ARG A 8 -45.55 9.63 -20.93
C ARG A 8 -44.33 10.37 -20.38
N ALA A 9 -44.37 11.67 -20.23
CA ALA A 9 -43.27 12.46 -19.69
C ALA A 9 -43.04 12.21 -18.18
N THR A 10 -44.09 12.00 -17.43
CA THR A 10 -44.00 11.67 -16.00
C THR A 10 -43.47 10.26 -15.75
N TRP A 11 -43.76 9.32 -16.65
CA TRP A 11 -43.27 7.96 -16.56
C TRP A 11 -41.76 7.86 -16.79
N LEU A 12 -41.27 8.56 -17.80
CA LEU A 12 -39.83 8.60 -18.11
C LEU A 12 -39.03 9.28 -16.99
N ARG A 13 -39.56 10.29 -16.34
CA ARG A 13 -38.88 10.93 -15.20
C ARG A 13 -38.74 10.00 -13.99
N ARG A 14 -39.72 9.17 -13.73
CA ARG A 14 -39.68 8.21 -12.62
C ARG A 14 -38.69 7.09 -12.86
N LEU A 15 -38.54 6.62 -14.07
CA LEU A 15 -37.57 5.59 -14.44
C LEU A 15 -36.14 6.08 -14.33
N VAL A 16 -35.85 7.31 -14.71
CA VAL A 16 -34.51 7.90 -14.60
C VAL A 16 -34.07 8.09 -13.16
N VAL A 17 -34.95 8.50 -12.29
CA VAL A 17 -34.66 8.67 -10.87
C VAL A 17 -34.40 7.33 -10.19
N GLY A 18 -35.13 6.29 -10.53
CA GLY A 18 -34.91 4.96 -10.00
C GLY A 18 -33.58 4.34 -10.41
N ALA A 19 -33.14 4.59 -11.64
CA ALA A 19 -31.87 4.10 -12.13
C ALA A 19 -30.66 4.78 -11.44
N LEU A 20 -30.74 6.06 -11.17
CA LEU A 20 -29.70 6.79 -10.47
C LEU A 20 -29.55 6.36 -9.01
N ALA A 21 -30.63 6.06 -8.31
CA ALA A 21 -30.59 5.61 -6.93
C ALA A 21 -29.95 4.21 -6.81
N ALA A 22 -30.14 3.31 -7.79
CA ALA A 22 -29.53 1.99 -7.80
C ALA A 22 -28.03 2.00 -8.06
N LEU A 23 -27.51 3.01 -8.77
CA LEU A 23 -26.08 3.14 -9.08
C LEU A 23 -25.26 3.72 -7.93
N THR A 24 -25.86 4.43 -7.01
CA THR A 24 -25.15 5.06 -5.88
C THR A 24 -24.93 4.12 -4.70
N LEU A 25 -25.80 3.14 -4.48
CA LEU A 25 -25.71 2.17 -3.38
C LEU A 25 -24.47 1.25 -3.45
N PRO A 26 -24.10 0.67 -4.58
CA PRO A 26 -22.89 -0.18 -4.66
C PRO A 26 -21.59 0.59 -4.43
N GLY A 27 -21.52 1.86 -4.80
CA GLY A 27 -20.36 2.70 -4.61
C GLY A 27 -20.07 3.02 -3.14
N LEU A 28 -21.11 3.16 -2.32
CA LEU A 28 -20.97 3.40 -0.88
C LEU A 28 -20.50 2.15 -0.12
N ILE A 29 -20.91 0.96 -0.54
CA ILE A 29 -20.55 -0.31 0.11
C ILE A 29 -19.08 -0.65 -0.14
N SER A 30 -18.56 -0.38 -1.33
CA SER A 30 -17.16 -0.62 -1.65
C SER A 30 -16.20 0.33 -0.91
N PHE A 31 -16.67 1.50 -0.49
CA PHE A 31 -15.87 2.46 0.26
C PHE A 31 -15.67 2.05 1.72
N THR A 32 -16.63 1.42 2.34
CA THR A 32 -16.54 0.97 3.73
C THR A 32 -15.68 -0.28 3.92
N GLY A 33 -15.53 -1.11 2.88
CA GLY A 33 -14.65 -2.27 2.92
C GLY A 33 -13.14 -1.94 2.81
N GLY A 34 -12.78 -0.78 2.21
CA GLY A 34 -11.39 -0.38 2.01
C GLY A 34 -10.71 0.25 3.23
N SER A 35 -11.47 0.72 4.21
CA SER A 35 -10.92 1.44 5.36
C SER A 35 -10.54 0.56 6.55
N ALA A 36 -10.87 -0.72 6.55
CA ALA A 36 -10.70 -1.60 7.70
C ALA A 36 -9.33 -2.29 7.78
N THR A 37 -8.51 -2.19 6.75
CA THR A 37 -7.17 -2.76 6.73
C THR A 37 -6.12 -1.68 6.76
N ALA A 38 -5.92 -1.07 7.92
CA ALA A 38 -4.63 -0.51 8.24
C ALA A 38 -3.67 -1.71 8.28
N GLY A 39 -3.15 -2.08 7.11
CA GLY A 39 -2.23 -3.18 6.98
C GLY A 39 -0.95 -2.91 7.76
N ALA A 40 -0.33 -3.96 8.25
CA ALA A 40 1.00 -3.92 8.82
C ALA A 40 2.09 -3.61 7.77
N PHE A 41 1.72 -3.30 6.55
CA PHE A 41 2.62 -3.02 5.43
C PHE A 41 2.55 -1.56 5.01
N SER A 42 3.64 -1.07 4.46
CA SER A 42 3.63 0.22 3.78
C SER A 42 2.70 0.19 2.55
N ARG A 43 2.13 1.34 2.22
CA ARG A 43 1.30 1.47 1.01
C ARG A 43 2.10 1.14 -0.25
N PRO A 44 1.47 0.60 -1.31
CA PRO A 44 2.12 0.40 -2.59
C PRO A 44 2.58 1.71 -3.25
N GLY A 45 3.60 1.63 -4.11
CA GLY A 45 4.04 2.76 -4.92
C GLY A 45 5.09 3.66 -4.26
N LEU A 46 5.60 3.31 -3.08
CA LEU A 46 6.76 4.00 -2.51
C LEU A 46 8.02 3.67 -3.31
N PRO A 47 8.98 4.62 -3.41
CA PRO A 47 10.20 4.44 -4.18
C PRO A 47 11.22 3.56 -3.45
N VAL A 48 10.87 2.30 -3.25
CA VAL A 48 11.74 1.30 -2.62
C VAL A 48 12.51 0.55 -3.68
N GLU A 49 13.81 0.53 -3.55
CA GLU A 49 14.72 -0.22 -4.41
C GLU A 49 15.21 -1.48 -3.71
N TYR A 50 15.46 -2.53 -4.48
CA TYR A 50 16.03 -3.78 -4.01
C TYR A 50 17.45 -3.92 -4.56
N LEU A 51 18.43 -3.86 -3.68
CA LEU A 51 19.84 -3.94 -4.02
C LEU A 51 20.40 -5.29 -3.57
N ASP A 52 21.32 -5.85 -4.35
CA ASP A 52 22.11 -7.00 -3.95
C ASP A 52 23.53 -6.54 -3.65
N VAL A 53 23.89 -6.60 -2.38
CA VAL A 53 25.20 -6.16 -1.87
C VAL A 53 26.01 -7.37 -1.43
N PHE A 54 27.19 -7.56 -1.99
CA PHE A 54 28.06 -8.64 -1.59
C PHE A 54 28.62 -8.40 -0.18
N SER A 55 28.44 -9.38 0.69
CA SER A 55 28.99 -9.39 2.04
C SER A 55 30.21 -10.30 2.11
N PRO A 56 31.43 -9.78 2.26
CA PRO A 56 32.61 -10.61 2.35
C PRO A 56 32.62 -11.56 3.57
N SER A 57 32.10 -11.09 4.70
CA SER A 57 32.02 -11.89 5.93
C SER A 57 31.04 -13.05 5.85
N MET A 58 29.97 -12.89 5.07
CA MET A 58 28.96 -13.95 4.86
C MET A 58 29.20 -14.72 3.57
N ASN A 59 30.14 -14.28 2.74
CA ASN A 59 30.49 -14.85 1.42
C ASN A 59 29.26 -15.06 0.52
N ARG A 60 28.35 -14.11 0.52
CA ARG A 60 27.14 -14.13 -0.32
C ARG A 60 26.59 -12.72 -0.54
N ASN A 61 25.74 -12.59 -1.53
CA ASN A 61 24.96 -11.38 -1.71
C ASN A 61 23.85 -11.29 -0.66
N ILE A 62 23.69 -10.10 -0.11
CA ILE A 62 22.63 -9.75 0.81
C ILE A 62 21.70 -8.78 0.10
N ARG A 63 20.42 -9.08 0.10
CA ARG A 63 19.41 -8.15 -0.37
C ARG A 63 19.31 -6.98 0.61
N VAL A 64 19.23 -5.79 0.07
CA VAL A 64 18.99 -4.58 0.85
C VAL A 64 17.78 -3.88 0.27
N GLN A 65 16.78 -3.67 1.08
CA GLN A 65 15.63 -2.84 0.74
C GLN A 65 15.98 -1.39 1.09
N PHE A 66 15.94 -0.52 0.10
CA PHE A 66 16.41 0.85 0.23
C PHE A 66 15.37 1.85 -0.25
N GLN A 67 15.12 2.88 0.54
CA GLN A 67 14.32 4.04 0.15
C GLN A 67 15.14 5.30 0.37
N GLY A 68 15.49 5.99 -0.72
CA GLY A 68 16.21 7.26 -0.63
C GLY A 68 15.34 8.38 -0.08
N GLY A 69 15.93 9.26 0.71
CA GLY A 69 15.20 10.39 1.28
C GLY A 69 16.08 11.54 1.76
N GLY A 70 17.40 11.35 1.83
CA GLY A 70 18.33 12.39 2.28
C GLY A 70 19.73 11.87 2.55
N PRO A 71 20.64 12.74 3.03
CA PRO A 71 22.04 12.39 3.25
C PRO A 71 22.28 11.53 4.49
N HIS A 72 21.31 11.45 5.38
CA HIS A 72 21.36 10.60 6.56
C HIS A 72 20.50 9.37 6.36
N ALA A 73 20.90 8.24 6.91
CA ALA A 73 20.19 6.99 6.78
C ALA A 73 19.83 6.39 8.14
N VAL A 74 18.64 5.81 8.21
CA VAL A 74 18.24 4.93 9.29
C VAL A 74 18.37 3.48 8.82
N TYR A 75 19.04 2.67 9.61
CA TYR A 75 19.20 1.24 9.38
C TYR A 75 18.26 0.47 10.30
N LEU A 76 17.32 -0.23 9.71
CA LEU A 76 16.39 -1.08 10.44
C LEU A 76 16.86 -2.54 10.33
N LEU A 77 17.48 -3.00 11.38
CA LEU A 77 18.04 -4.35 11.45
C LEU A 77 16.95 -5.35 11.85
N ASP A 78 17.00 -6.50 11.22
CA ASP A 78 16.04 -7.57 11.46
C ASP A 78 16.30 -8.28 12.78
N GLY A 79 15.31 -9.02 13.26
CA GLY A 79 15.39 -9.76 14.50
C GLY A 79 15.76 -11.23 14.30
N LEU A 80 15.68 -11.98 15.41
CA LEU A 80 16.05 -13.41 15.45
C LEU A 80 15.27 -14.29 14.47
N ARG A 81 14.04 -13.90 14.11
CA ARG A 81 13.18 -14.63 13.17
C ARG A 81 13.19 -14.04 11.76
N ALA A 82 14.31 -13.45 11.40
CA ALA A 82 14.49 -12.86 10.08
C ALA A 82 14.28 -13.88 8.96
N GLN A 83 13.66 -13.42 7.88
CA GLN A 83 13.44 -14.19 6.66
C GLN A 83 14.57 -13.91 5.66
N ASP A 84 14.64 -14.72 4.59
CA ASP A 84 15.70 -14.58 3.58
C ASP A 84 15.31 -13.68 2.40
N ASP A 85 14.06 -13.20 2.34
CA ASP A 85 13.51 -12.46 1.22
C ASP A 85 13.16 -11.00 1.54
N TYR A 86 12.58 -10.73 2.70
CA TYR A 86 12.17 -9.40 3.14
C TYR A 86 12.55 -9.17 4.60
N ASN A 87 12.88 -7.92 4.92
CA ASN A 87 13.15 -7.50 6.29
C ASN A 87 11.84 -7.49 7.12
N GLY A 88 11.91 -7.89 8.36
CA GLY A 88 10.76 -7.96 9.26
C GLY A 88 10.09 -6.61 9.51
N TRP A 89 10.82 -5.51 9.43
CA TRP A 89 10.24 -4.17 9.52
C TRP A 89 9.33 -3.85 8.33
N ASP A 90 9.64 -4.36 7.15
CA ASP A 90 8.78 -4.20 5.98
C ASP A 90 7.55 -5.10 6.03
N ILE A 91 7.71 -6.33 6.51
CA ILE A 91 6.61 -7.30 6.57
C ILE A 91 5.59 -6.94 7.67
N ASN A 92 6.06 -6.47 8.81
CA ASN A 92 5.24 -6.33 10.01
C ASN A 92 4.87 -4.89 10.34
N THR A 93 5.43 -3.92 9.64
CA THR A 93 5.21 -2.49 9.92
C THR A 93 5.16 -1.68 8.63
N PRO A 94 4.51 -0.51 8.61
CA PRO A 94 4.59 0.43 7.50
C PRO A 94 5.85 1.32 7.59
N ALA A 95 7.02 0.75 7.86
CA ALA A 95 8.22 1.53 8.15
C ALA A 95 8.69 2.38 6.97
N PHE A 96 8.60 1.90 5.72
CA PHE A 96 8.92 2.73 4.57
C PHE A 96 7.97 3.92 4.42
N GLU A 97 6.72 3.77 4.81
CA GLU A 97 5.77 4.87 4.82
C GLU A 97 6.09 5.90 5.92
N TRP A 98 6.50 5.46 7.10
CA TRP A 98 6.88 6.36 8.19
C TRP A 98 8.06 7.26 7.84
N TYR A 99 9.04 6.71 7.13
CA TYR A 99 10.24 7.45 6.73
C TYR A 99 10.13 8.11 5.35
N TYR A 100 9.04 7.88 4.63
CA TYR A 100 8.82 8.53 3.34
C TYR A 100 8.72 10.05 3.50
N GLN A 101 9.52 10.79 2.75
CA GLN A 101 9.59 12.25 2.82
C GLN A 101 9.99 12.81 4.20
N SER A 102 10.62 12.02 5.03
CA SER A 102 11.13 12.45 6.35
C SER A 102 12.47 13.18 6.28
N GLY A 103 13.13 13.19 5.12
CA GLY A 103 14.51 13.67 4.97
C GLY A 103 15.56 12.63 5.30
N LEU A 104 15.15 11.41 5.66
CA LEU A 104 16.03 10.28 5.93
C LEU A 104 15.92 9.23 4.84
N SER A 105 17.04 8.63 4.50
CA SER A 105 17.06 7.37 3.73
C SER A 105 16.80 6.19 4.66
N THR A 106 16.09 5.19 4.19
CA THR A 106 15.77 3.99 4.96
C THR A 106 16.49 2.79 4.36
N VAL A 107 17.21 2.06 5.18
CA VAL A 107 18.01 0.90 4.77
C VAL A 107 17.60 -0.31 5.59
N MET A 108 17.12 -1.35 4.93
CA MET A 108 16.69 -2.58 5.56
C MET A 108 17.46 -3.77 4.95
N PRO A 109 18.58 -4.17 5.55
CA PRO A 109 19.29 -5.36 5.09
C PRO A 109 18.50 -6.63 5.41
N VAL A 110 18.53 -7.59 4.48
CA VAL A 110 17.87 -8.88 4.61
C VAL A 110 18.95 -9.96 4.78
N GLY A 111 19.33 -10.19 6.02
CA GLY A 111 20.43 -11.08 6.36
C GLY A 111 20.05 -12.55 6.60
N GLY A 112 18.74 -12.87 6.60
CA GLY A 112 18.25 -14.18 7.01
C GLY A 112 18.31 -14.39 8.53
N GLN A 113 18.15 -15.63 8.95
CA GLN A 113 18.22 -16.00 10.38
C GLN A 113 19.65 -15.88 10.91
N SER A 114 20.04 -14.69 11.24
CA SER A 114 21.31 -14.39 11.88
C SER A 114 21.07 -13.49 13.08
N SER A 115 21.77 -13.76 14.14
CA SER A 115 21.82 -12.83 15.28
C SER A 115 22.84 -11.72 14.99
N PHE A 116 22.42 -10.51 15.08
CA PHE A 116 23.31 -9.35 15.07
C PHE A 116 23.86 -9.07 16.45
#